data_cf856e0238b4d55b25f29de3d3601600
#
_entry.id   cf856e0238b4d55b25f29de3d3601600
#
_cell.length_a   1.000
_cell.length_b   1.000
_cell.length_c   1.000
_cell.angle_alpha   90.00
_cell.angle_beta   90.00
_cell.angle_gamma   90.00
#
_symmetry.space_group_name_H-M   'P 1'
#
loop_
_entity.id
_entity.type
_entity.pdbx_description
1 polymer ?
#
loop_
_entity_poly.entity_id
_entity_poly.type
_entity_poly.pdbx_seq_one_letter_code
_entity_poly.pdbx_strand_id
1 'polypeptide(L)'
;MFGERHGRGYRGLASGLLSVGVIVAILATTLDIDLPSTGRAAVPAASSARCGPATAATISSVDDSVAQRIYVGELSGAELGVDIAHVTGSAELLNALDHGDQRAVYAAVHALVYTPRWHIVRLRVIQYGRVLADVGGPDIIAPISGTLRFKGRTVGSFVMSVQDDLGYVKLVSRFIGVPIDLYRAGSFVMGTLKPPPASLANRESLTIGHSEYQTAVLNTTAFPAGTLKVALFVPTPASTLPPSSCASVRQAAWSNVAHHIAARFTPLSSRYNSFRDLLQWISGGWVFVRSGSARLAGAGPARIPRQGTVKYRGRTWAVVSWEAIPPARIFFLAPTVPGS
;
A
#
# COMPACT_ATOMS: atom_id res chain seq x y z
N MET A 1 -34.25 -50.17 28.71
CA MET A 1 -32.83 -50.27 29.10
C MET A 1 -32.15 -48.97 28.75
N PHE A 2 -32.00 -48.21 29.64
CA PHE A 2 -31.03 -47.35 30.30
C PHE A 2 -29.84 -46.92 29.46
N GLY A 3 -29.59 -45.64 29.39
CA GLY A 3 -28.35 -45.04 28.92
C GLY A 3 -28.40 -43.51 28.96
N GLU A 4 -28.50 -42.91 30.15
CA GLU A 4 -28.16 -41.51 30.40
C GLU A 4 -26.71 -41.23 30.02
N ARG A 5 -26.43 -40.12 29.31
CA ARG A 5 -25.15 -39.47 29.38
C ARG A 5 -25.28 -37.94 29.37
N HIS A 6 -25.04 -37.43 30.49
CA HIS A 6 -24.43 -36.20 30.94
C HIS A 6 -24.09 -35.15 29.88
N GLY A 7 -24.80 -34.02 30.00
CA GLY A 7 -24.41 -32.74 29.48
C GLY A 7 -23.15 -32.22 30.18
N ARG A 8 -22.15 -31.83 29.43
CA ARG A 8 -21.08 -30.90 29.86
C ARG A 8 -21.32 -29.56 29.21
N GLY A 9 -21.77 -28.63 30.05
CA GLY A 9 -21.90 -27.23 29.72
C GLY A 9 -20.51 -26.64 29.42
N TYR A 10 -20.35 -26.12 28.23
CA TYR A 10 -19.25 -25.19 27.92
C TYR A 10 -19.68 -23.80 28.42
N ARG A 11 -19.16 -23.42 29.56
CA ARG A 11 -19.18 -22.04 30.04
C ARG A 11 -18.34 -21.19 29.08
N GLY A 12 -18.99 -20.19 28.50
CA GLY A 12 -18.38 -19.19 27.66
C GLY A 12 -17.27 -18.43 28.40
N LEU A 13 -16.09 -18.46 27.87
CA LEU A 13 -15.05 -17.47 28.15
C LEU A 13 -15.31 -16.24 27.28
N ALA A 14 -15.85 -15.23 27.94
CA ALA A 14 -15.87 -13.87 27.36
C ALA A 14 -14.42 -13.42 27.22
N SER A 15 -13.90 -13.53 26.03
CA SER A 15 -12.62 -12.91 25.67
C SER A 15 -12.84 -11.42 25.53
N GLY A 16 -12.44 -10.67 26.55
CA GLY A 16 -12.36 -9.24 26.51
C GLY A 16 -11.41 -8.81 25.38
N LEU A 17 -11.92 -8.06 24.43
CA LEU A 17 -11.16 -7.28 23.50
C LEU A 17 -10.41 -6.21 24.30
N LEU A 18 -9.19 -6.51 24.68
CA LEU A 18 -8.21 -5.52 25.09
C LEU A 18 -7.94 -4.63 23.89
N SER A 19 -8.42 -3.40 23.99
CA SER A 19 -8.00 -2.29 23.16
C SER A 19 -6.51 -2.13 23.35
N VAL A 20 -5.73 -2.64 22.43
CA VAL A 20 -4.30 -2.34 22.32
C VAL A 20 -4.20 -0.89 21.87
N GLY A 21 -4.19 0.01 22.84
CA GLY A 21 -3.65 1.34 22.68
C GLY A 21 -2.18 1.17 22.40
N VAL A 22 -1.79 1.22 21.12
CA VAL A 22 -0.40 1.32 20.73
C VAL A 22 0.10 2.66 21.21
N ILE A 23 0.66 2.67 22.40
CA ILE A 23 1.62 3.68 22.82
C ILE A 23 2.85 3.36 21.98
N VAL A 24 3.01 4.08 20.88
CA VAL A 24 4.29 4.18 20.19
C VAL A 24 5.20 4.96 21.12
N ALA A 25 5.77 4.27 22.10
CA ALA A 25 6.99 4.71 22.74
C ALA A 25 8.07 4.56 21.66
N ILE A 26 8.36 5.65 21.01
CA ILE A 26 9.56 5.80 20.18
C ILE A 26 10.73 5.65 21.13
N LEU A 27 11.21 4.43 21.29
CA LEU A 27 12.59 4.21 21.66
C LEU A 27 13.39 4.66 20.44
N ALA A 28 13.81 5.91 20.47
CA ALA A 28 14.87 6.43 19.63
C ALA A 28 16.18 5.76 20.05
N THR A 29 16.31 4.46 19.77
CA THR A 29 17.62 3.90 19.55
C THR A 29 18.00 4.36 18.15
N THR A 30 18.93 5.30 18.08
CA THR A 30 19.62 5.69 16.87
C THR A 30 20.24 4.46 16.24
N LEU A 31 19.45 3.74 15.44
CA LEU A 31 19.96 2.98 14.34
C LEU A 31 20.32 4.03 13.30
N ASP A 32 21.63 4.34 13.21
CA ASP A 32 22.22 4.92 12.01
C ASP A 32 22.03 3.89 10.90
N ILE A 33 20.82 3.81 10.39
CA ILE A 33 20.56 3.27 9.08
C ILE A 33 20.99 4.42 8.18
N ASP A 34 22.20 4.33 7.62
CA ASP A 34 22.52 4.98 6.37
C ASP A 34 21.49 4.49 5.33
N LEU A 35 20.33 5.06 5.38
CA LEU A 35 19.44 5.08 4.25
C LEU A 35 20.26 5.77 3.16
N PRO A 36 20.56 5.07 2.04
CA PRO A 36 21.06 5.77 0.89
C PRO A 36 20.07 6.93 0.73
N SER A 37 20.60 8.15 0.77
CA SER A 37 19.83 9.34 0.48
C SER A 37 19.12 9.03 -0.83
N THR A 38 17.90 8.51 -0.73
CA THR A 38 17.00 8.40 -1.86
C THR A 38 16.92 9.83 -2.29
N GLY A 39 17.67 10.13 -3.35
CA GLY A 39 17.57 11.41 -4.00
C GLY A 39 16.08 11.61 -4.09
N ARG A 40 15.58 12.50 -3.28
CA ARG A 40 14.22 13.00 -3.33
C ARG A 40 14.11 13.40 -4.80
N ALA A 41 13.63 12.44 -5.62
CA ALA A 41 13.26 12.77 -6.98
C ALA A 41 12.38 13.99 -6.75
N ALA A 42 12.89 15.15 -7.13
CA ALA A 42 12.18 16.38 -6.94
C ALA A 42 10.82 16.07 -7.53
N VAL A 43 9.83 15.89 -6.66
CA VAL A 43 8.44 15.87 -7.09
C VAL A 43 8.39 17.15 -7.90
N PRO A 44 8.21 17.09 -9.22
CA PRO A 44 8.26 18.29 -10.04
C PRO A 44 7.34 19.24 -9.33
N ALA A 45 7.91 20.36 -8.84
CA ALA A 45 7.20 21.34 -8.04
C ALA A 45 5.91 21.54 -8.79
N ALA A 46 4.77 21.22 -8.16
CA ALA A 46 3.49 21.13 -8.82
C ALA A 46 3.32 22.45 -9.57
N SER A 47 3.80 22.46 -10.79
CA SER A 47 3.61 23.55 -11.73
C SER A 47 2.12 23.70 -11.70
N SER A 48 1.63 24.83 -11.25
CA SER A 48 0.24 25.19 -11.08
C SER A 48 -0.58 24.50 -12.16
N ALA A 49 -1.12 23.32 -11.82
CA ALA A 49 -1.61 22.36 -12.79
C ALA A 49 -2.73 23.04 -13.52
N ARG A 50 -2.43 23.53 -14.71
CA ARG A 50 -3.40 24.13 -15.61
C ARG A 50 -4.37 23.02 -15.94
N CYS A 51 -5.55 23.04 -15.33
CA CYS A 51 -6.64 22.17 -15.74
C CYS A 51 -7.15 22.66 -17.07
N GLY A 52 -6.57 22.20 -18.07
CA GLY A 52 -6.98 22.36 -19.44
C GLY A 52 -6.98 20.96 -20.07
N PRO A 53 -6.44 20.77 -21.24
CA PRO A 53 -6.29 19.45 -21.88
C PRO A 53 -5.57 18.41 -20.99
N ALA A 54 -5.15 18.79 -19.80
CA ALA A 54 -4.48 18.00 -18.78
C ALA A 54 -5.41 17.25 -17.78
N THR A 55 -6.68 16.99 -18.11
CA THR A 55 -7.57 16.20 -17.25
C THR A 55 -6.96 14.84 -16.93
N ALA A 56 -6.43 14.15 -17.92
CA ALA A 56 -5.75 12.87 -17.74
C ALA A 56 -4.50 13.00 -16.85
N ALA A 57 -3.72 14.08 -16.98
CA ALA A 57 -2.58 14.34 -16.11
C ALA A 57 -2.98 14.58 -14.65
N THR A 58 -4.11 15.24 -14.42
CA THR A 58 -4.66 15.42 -13.07
C THR A 58 -5.12 14.08 -12.46
N ILE A 59 -5.78 13.24 -13.22
CA ILE A 59 -6.17 11.88 -12.81
C ILE A 59 -4.92 11.06 -12.53
N SER A 60 -3.94 11.07 -13.45
CA SER A 60 -2.66 10.38 -13.29
C SER A 60 -1.94 10.75 -12.00
N SER A 61 -1.96 12.05 -11.62
CA SER A 61 -1.31 12.50 -10.37
C SER A 61 -1.99 11.97 -9.10
N VAL A 62 -3.31 11.73 -9.14
CA VAL A 62 -4.05 11.10 -8.04
C VAL A 62 -3.73 9.62 -7.98
N ASP A 63 -3.78 8.93 -9.12
CA ASP A 63 -3.51 7.50 -9.22
C ASP A 63 -2.06 7.17 -8.82
N ASP A 64 -1.10 8.00 -9.25
CA ASP A 64 0.31 7.90 -8.83
C ASP A 64 0.46 8.04 -7.32
N SER A 65 -0.22 9.03 -6.72
CA SER A 65 -0.22 9.20 -5.26
C SER A 65 -0.76 7.98 -4.52
N VAL A 66 -1.78 7.31 -5.06
CA VAL A 66 -2.35 6.09 -4.50
C VAL A 66 -1.35 4.94 -4.63
N ALA A 67 -0.78 4.73 -5.80
CA ALA A 67 0.20 3.67 -6.05
C ALA A 67 1.44 3.82 -5.14
N GLN A 68 1.94 5.07 -5.01
CA GLN A 68 3.06 5.38 -4.13
C GLN A 68 2.75 5.09 -2.66
N ARG A 69 1.57 5.46 -2.17
CA ARG A 69 1.18 5.20 -0.78
C ARG A 69 1.03 3.72 -0.49
N ILE A 70 0.48 2.95 -1.45
CA ILE A 70 0.41 1.50 -1.33
C ILE A 70 1.84 0.93 -1.23
N TYR A 71 2.75 1.36 -2.11
CA TYR A 71 4.13 0.90 -2.09
C TYR A 71 4.84 1.22 -0.77
N VAL A 72 4.72 2.47 -0.29
CA VAL A 72 5.30 2.90 1.00
C VAL A 72 4.69 2.12 2.17
N GLY A 73 3.41 1.74 2.07
CA GLY A 73 2.75 0.91 3.06
C GLY A 73 3.38 -0.46 3.20
N GLU A 74 3.79 -1.08 2.09
CA GLU A 74 4.51 -2.36 2.10
C GLU A 74 5.89 -2.25 2.78
N LEU A 75 6.50 -1.06 2.71
CA LEU A 75 7.79 -0.78 3.37
C LEU A 75 7.67 -0.41 4.86
N SER A 76 6.47 -0.17 5.39
CA SER A 76 6.27 0.41 6.72
C SER A 76 5.05 -0.11 7.48
N GLY A 77 4.37 -1.12 6.95
CA GLY A 77 3.18 -1.71 7.57
C GLY A 77 3.48 -2.37 8.91
N ALA A 78 2.48 -2.47 9.79
CA ALA A 78 2.63 -3.11 11.10
C ALA A 78 3.02 -4.60 10.98
N GLU A 79 2.53 -5.29 9.96
CA GLU A 79 2.85 -6.69 9.66
C GLU A 79 4.34 -6.86 9.36
N LEU A 80 4.95 -5.90 8.67
CA LEU A 80 6.38 -5.90 8.40
C LEU A 80 7.24 -5.99 9.66
N GLY A 81 6.86 -5.24 10.72
CA GLY A 81 7.58 -5.31 12.00
C GLY A 81 7.56 -6.71 12.62
N VAL A 82 6.46 -7.43 12.47
CA VAL A 82 6.30 -8.82 12.91
C VAL A 82 7.21 -9.73 12.10
N ASP A 83 7.21 -9.61 10.77
CA ASP A 83 8.04 -10.44 9.89
C ASP A 83 9.55 -10.19 10.09
N ILE A 84 9.95 -8.93 10.28
CA ILE A 84 11.34 -8.59 10.65
C ILE A 84 11.71 -9.27 11.98
N ALA A 85 10.82 -9.21 12.99
CA ALA A 85 11.07 -9.85 14.28
C ALA A 85 11.23 -11.37 14.16
N HIS A 86 10.45 -12.02 13.28
CA HIS A 86 10.59 -13.45 13.00
C HIS A 86 11.93 -13.78 12.35
N VAL A 87 12.37 -13.00 11.36
CA VAL A 87 13.67 -13.20 10.71
C VAL A 87 14.81 -12.98 11.67
N THR A 88 14.80 -11.86 12.41
CA THR A 88 15.88 -11.47 13.33
C THR A 88 15.90 -12.26 14.64
N GLY A 89 14.77 -12.88 15.01
CA GLY A 89 14.61 -13.70 16.19
C GLY A 89 14.67 -15.22 15.94
N SER A 90 14.83 -15.66 14.68
CA SER A 90 14.88 -17.09 14.37
C SER A 90 16.14 -17.73 14.96
N ALA A 91 15.96 -18.54 15.99
CA ALA A 91 17.07 -19.24 16.66
C ALA A 91 17.77 -20.19 15.69
N GLU A 92 17.03 -20.89 14.84
CA GLU A 92 17.55 -21.81 13.84
C GLU A 92 18.44 -21.11 12.84
N LEU A 93 17.98 -19.96 12.30
CA LEU A 93 18.76 -19.15 11.36
C LEU A 93 20.02 -18.59 12.00
N LEU A 94 19.89 -18.00 13.18
CA LEU A 94 21.02 -17.36 13.88
C LEU A 94 22.07 -18.36 14.31
N ASN A 95 21.68 -19.54 14.82
CA ASN A 95 22.62 -20.61 15.16
C ASN A 95 23.32 -21.16 13.91
N ALA A 96 22.57 -21.39 12.81
CA ALA A 96 23.16 -21.88 11.57
C ALA A 96 24.21 -20.90 11.01
N LEU A 97 23.94 -19.59 11.08
CA LEU A 97 24.90 -18.55 10.69
C LEU A 97 26.13 -18.52 11.59
N ASP A 98 25.95 -18.67 12.90
CA ASP A 98 27.08 -18.68 13.85
C ASP A 98 28.03 -19.86 13.63
N HIS A 99 27.48 -21.00 13.22
CA HIS A 99 28.26 -22.21 12.89
C HIS A 99 28.74 -22.29 11.43
N GLY A 100 28.31 -21.37 10.57
CA GLY A 100 28.66 -21.36 9.14
C GLY A 100 28.03 -22.51 8.36
N ASP A 101 26.93 -23.10 8.86
CA ASP A 101 26.23 -24.21 8.20
C ASP A 101 25.27 -23.70 7.12
N GLN A 102 25.75 -23.60 5.89
CA GLN A 102 24.96 -23.11 4.75
C GLN A 102 23.68 -23.94 4.51
N ARG A 103 23.72 -25.26 4.74
CA ARG A 103 22.53 -26.11 4.54
C ARG A 103 21.46 -25.80 5.58
N ALA A 104 21.87 -25.65 6.83
CA ALA A 104 20.96 -25.27 7.90
C ALA A 104 20.42 -23.82 7.70
N VAL A 105 21.26 -22.90 7.21
CA VAL A 105 20.79 -21.54 6.83
C VAL A 105 19.71 -21.63 5.76
N TYR A 106 19.92 -22.40 4.69
CA TYR A 106 18.90 -22.57 3.64
C TYR A 106 17.61 -23.16 4.20
N ALA A 107 17.69 -24.21 5.03
CA ALA A 107 16.52 -24.83 5.64
C ALA A 107 15.72 -23.85 6.52
N ALA A 108 16.41 -23.05 7.33
CA ALA A 108 15.79 -22.03 8.18
C ALA A 108 15.11 -20.93 7.35
N VAL A 109 15.79 -20.43 6.30
CA VAL A 109 15.22 -19.43 5.38
C VAL A 109 13.99 -19.99 4.66
N HIS A 110 14.05 -21.24 4.19
CA HIS A 110 12.93 -21.92 3.56
C HIS A 110 11.73 -22.03 4.51
N ALA A 111 11.97 -22.40 5.77
CA ALA A 111 10.91 -22.47 6.78
C ALA A 111 10.28 -21.09 7.04
N LEU A 112 11.08 -20.02 7.11
CA LEU A 112 10.58 -18.64 7.29
C LEU A 112 9.69 -18.19 6.12
N VAL A 113 10.06 -18.51 4.88
CA VAL A 113 9.30 -18.08 3.69
C VAL A 113 8.01 -18.89 3.50
N TYR A 114 8.05 -20.21 3.76
CA TYR A 114 6.91 -21.08 3.49
C TYR A 114 6.03 -21.39 4.71
N THR A 115 6.25 -20.71 5.83
CA THR A 115 5.33 -20.82 6.98
C THR A 115 4.07 -19.95 6.73
N PRO A 116 2.86 -20.55 6.68
CA PRO A 116 1.64 -19.84 6.26
C PRO A 116 1.23 -18.66 7.15
N ARG A 117 1.87 -18.48 8.28
CA ARG A 117 1.53 -17.43 9.26
C ARG A 117 2.23 -16.11 8.99
N TRP A 118 3.26 -16.11 8.14
CA TRP A 118 4.12 -14.97 7.90
C TRP A 118 4.00 -14.52 6.45
N HIS A 119 4.10 -13.22 6.22
CA HIS A 119 3.93 -12.63 4.89
C HIS A 119 5.26 -12.47 4.15
N ILE A 120 6.27 -13.28 4.49
CA ILE A 120 7.56 -13.24 3.83
C ILE A 120 7.46 -13.90 2.47
N VAL A 121 7.50 -13.11 1.41
CA VAL A 121 7.41 -13.58 0.01
C VAL A 121 8.77 -14.06 -0.50
N ARG A 122 9.85 -13.39 -0.07
CA ARG A 122 11.22 -13.77 -0.38
C ARG A 122 12.17 -13.31 0.71
N LEU A 123 13.17 -14.13 0.98
CA LEU A 123 14.22 -13.83 1.94
C LEU A 123 15.58 -14.25 1.38
N ARG A 124 16.49 -13.27 1.30
CA ARG A 124 17.91 -13.47 0.98
C ARG A 124 18.73 -13.23 2.22
N VAL A 125 19.61 -14.17 2.56
CA VAL A 125 20.53 -14.07 3.68
C VAL A 125 21.97 -14.01 3.16
N ILE A 126 22.72 -13.06 3.68
CA ILE A 126 24.09 -12.72 3.25
C ILE A 126 25.00 -12.79 4.46
N GLN A 127 26.15 -13.45 4.32
CA GLN A 127 27.20 -13.49 5.32
C GLN A 127 28.57 -13.28 4.65
N TYR A 128 29.40 -12.38 5.18
CA TYR A 128 30.70 -12.02 4.62
C TYR A 128 30.66 -11.68 3.13
N GLY A 129 29.62 -10.97 2.69
CA GLY A 129 29.41 -10.58 1.30
C GLY A 129 28.90 -11.71 0.37
N ARG A 130 28.74 -12.93 0.88
CA ARG A 130 28.24 -14.08 0.12
C ARG A 130 26.78 -14.35 0.41
N VAL A 131 26.00 -14.61 -0.63
CA VAL A 131 24.61 -15.08 -0.49
C VAL A 131 24.66 -16.54 -0.04
N LEU A 132 24.12 -16.83 1.15
CA LEU A 132 24.04 -18.19 1.69
C LEU A 132 22.72 -18.85 1.34
N ALA A 133 21.64 -18.06 1.29
CA ALA A 133 20.32 -18.52 0.89
C ALA A 133 19.57 -17.41 0.18
N ASP A 134 18.73 -17.74 -0.79
CA ASP A 134 17.80 -16.86 -1.49
C ASP A 134 16.57 -17.69 -1.86
N VAL A 135 15.48 -17.51 -1.12
CA VAL A 135 14.28 -18.34 -1.22
C VAL A 135 13.06 -17.45 -1.41
N GLY A 136 12.16 -17.84 -2.29
CA GLY A 136 10.89 -17.16 -2.54
C GLY A 136 10.65 -16.86 -4.01
N GLY A 137 9.68 -16.01 -4.28
CA GLY A 137 9.21 -15.68 -5.63
C GLY A 137 10.30 -15.11 -6.55
N PRO A 138 10.14 -15.23 -7.88
CA PRO A 138 11.14 -14.79 -8.83
C PRO A 138 11.27 -13.25 -8.88
N ASP A 139 10.14 -12.57 -9.01
CA ASP A 139 10.05 -11.11 -9.15
C ASP A 139 9.25 -10.56 -7.97
N ILE A 140 9.84 -9.63 -7.24
CA ILE A 140 9.26 -9.04 -6.05
C ILE A 140 9.74 -7.60 -5.86
N ILE A 141 8.93 -6.86 -5.11
CA ILE A 141 9.07 -5.44 -4.89
C ILE A 141 9.29 -5.14 -3.40
N ALA A 142 9.45 -3.87 -3.08
CA ALA A 142 9.54 -3.36 -1.71
C ALA A 142 10.57 -4.12 -0.86
N PRO A 143 11.86 -4.14 -1.25
CA PRO A 143 12.92 -4.80 -0.48
C PRO A 143 13.19 -4.07 0.83
N ILE A 144 13.30 -4.86 1.90
CA ILE A 144 13.64 -4.41 3.23
C ILE A 144 14.93 -5.12 3.66
N SER A 145 15.89 -4.37 4.15
CA SER A 145 17.19 -4.90 4.58
C SER A 145 17.35 -4.79 6.09
N GLY A 146 18.10 -5.71 6.66
CA GLY A 146 18.42 -5.67 8.08
C GLY A 146 19.66 -6.48 8.44
N THR A 147 20.10 -6.32 9.69
CA THR A 147 21.27 -7.00 10.25
C THR A 147 20.82 -8.16 11.13
N LEU A 148 21.48 -9.31 10.98
CA LEU A 148 21.29 -10.48 11.82
C LEU A 148 22.34 -10.48 12.94
N ARG A 149 21.87 -10.48 14.19
CA ARG A 149 22.74 -10.44 15.37
C ARG A 149 22.50 -11.66 16.24
N PHE A 150 23.59 -12.28 16.71
CA PHE A 150 23.53 -13.41 17.62
C PHE A 150 24.54 -13.20 18.76
N LYS A 151 24.09 -13.30 20.01
CA LYS A 151 24.92 -13.08 21.22
C LYS A 151 25.71 -11.76 21.14
N GLY A 152 25.06 -10.68 20.69
CA GLY A 152 25.68 -9.35 20.58
C GLY A 152 26.57 -9.12 19.36
N ARG A 153 26.86 -10.17 18.55
CA ARG A 153 27.70 -10.06 17.35
C ARG A 153 26.86 -10.03 16.10
N THR A 154 27.27 -9.32 15.07
CA THR A 154 26.70 -9.40 13.74
C THR A 154 27.14 -10.69 13.08
N VAL A 155 26.19 -11.57 12.74
CA VAL A 155 26.45 -12.86 12.09
C VAL A 155 26.04 -12.86 10.61
N GLY A 156 25.36 -11.82 10.15
CA GLY A 156 24.94 -11.68 8.74
C GLY A 156 24.02 -10.51 8.53
N SER A 157 23.48 -10.43 7.33
CA SER A 157 22.44 -9.48 6.95
C SER A 157 21.38 -10.18 6.09
N PHE A 158 20.24 -9.54 5.93
CA PHE A 158 19.18 -10.05 5.07
C PHE A 158 18.58 -8.95 4.20
N VAL A 159 17.98 -9.37 3.08
CA VAL A 159 17.04 -8.60 2.30
C VAL A 159 15.80 -9.44 2.15
N MET A 160 14.65 -8.90 2.50
CA MET A 160 13.36 -9.61 2.36
C MET A 160 12.32 -8.74 1.67
N SER A 161 11.25 -9.36 1.20
CA SER A 161 10.04 -8.67 0.74
C SER A 161 8.82 -9.37 1.30
N VAL A 162 7.81 -8.58 1.63
CA VAL A 162 6.49 -9.05 2.11
C VAL A 162 5.41 -8.92 1.04
N GLN A 163 5.74 -8.38 -0.13
CA GLN A 163 4.81 -8.16 -1.22
C GLN A 163 5.35 -8.70 -2.54
N ASP A 164 4.57 -9.55 -3.22
CA ASP A 164 4.88 -10.00 -4.56
C ASP A 164 4.39 -9.01 -5.63
N ASP A 165 4.97 -9.10 -6.82
CA ASP A 165 4.63 -8.23 -7.95
C ASP A 165 3.16 -8.37 -8.34
N LEU A 166 2.63 -9.60 -8.34
CA LEU A 166 1.25 -9.88 -8.70
C LEU A 166 0.27 -9.28 -7.68
N GLY A 167 0.56 -9.42 -6.40
CA GLY A 167 -0.24 -8.87 -5.31
C GLY A 167 -0.30 -7.35 -5.40
N TYR A 168 0.85 -6.70 -5.60
CA TYR A 168 0.93 -5.25 -5.75
C TYR A 168 0.14 -4.76 -6.99
N VAL A 169 0.38 -5.36 -8.16
CA VAL A 169 -0.35 -5.00 -9.39
C VAL A 169 -1.85 -5.16 -9.21
N LYS A 170 -2.30 -6.26 -8.61
CA LYS A 170 -3.72 -6.50 -8.32
C LYS A 170 -4.27 -5.46 -7.33
N LEU A 171 -3.51 -5.12 -6.30
CA LEU A 171 -3.93 -4.19 -5.26
C LEU A 171 -4.08 -2.77 -5.83
N VAL A 172 -3.06 -2.28 -6.52
CA VAL A 172 -3.08 -0.94 -7.11
C VAL A 172 -4.15 -0.83 -8.19
N SER A 173 -4.17 -1.73 -9.18
CA SER A 173 -5.19 -1.74 -10.23
C SER A 173 -6.61 -1.76 -9.67
N ARG A 174 -6.78 -2.47 -8.57
CA ARG A 174 -8.05 -2.60 -7.87
C ARG A 174 -8.51 -1.29 -7.23
N PHE A 175 -7.62 -0.44 -6.75
CA PHE A 175 -7.98 0.80 -6.08
C PHE A 175 -8.10 1.99 -7.03
N ILE A 176 -7.32 2.00 -8.09
CA ILE A 176 -7.34 3.11 -9.04
C ILE A 176 -8.18 2.81 -10.30
N GLY A 177 -8.39 1.53 -10.63
CA GLY A 177 -9.22 1.13 -11.77
C GLY A 177 -8.60 1.37 -13.14
N VAL A 178 -7.29 1.67 -13.21
CA VAL A 178 -6.55 1.83 -14.46
C VAL A 178 -5.53 0.70 -14.64
N PRO A 179 -5.09 0.42 -15.88
CA PRO A 179 -4.00 -0.53 -16.11
C PRO A 179 -2.70 -0.09 -15.46
N ILE A 180 -1.95 -1.07 -14.96
CA ILE A 180 -0.67 -0.90 -14.31
C ILE A 180 0.30 -1.97 -14.79
N ASP A 181 1.53 -1.57 -15.11
CA ASP A 181 2.61 -2.48 -15.48
C ASP A 181 3.88 -2.15 -14.68
N LEU A 182 4.67 -3.18 -14.41
CA LEU A 182 5.95 -3.12 -13.73
C LEU A 182 7.08 -3.36 -14.71
N TYR A 183 8.14 -2.54 -14.62
CA TYR A 183 9.35 -2.65 -15.43
C TYR A 183 10.59 -2.63 -14.56
N ARG A 184 11.53 -3.55 -14.83
CA ARG A 184 12.84 -3.60 -14.20
C ARG A 184 13.92 -3.49 -15.25
N ALA A 185 14.87 -2.58 -15.07
CA ALA A 185 15.94 -2.33 -16.04
C ALA A 185 15.42 -2.12 -17.48
N GLY A 186 14.24 -1.50 -17.62
CA GLY A 186 13.60 -1.24 -18.91
C GLY A 186 12.79 -2.41 -19.48
N SER A 187 12.86 -3.60 -18.89
CA SER A 187 12.11 -4.78 -19.34
C SER A 187 10.80 -4.93 -18.57
N PHE A 188 9.74 -5.29 -19.29
CA PHE A 188 8.45 -5.64 -18.70
C PHE A 188 8.58 -6.84 -17.77
N VAL A 189 8.02 -6.73 -16.57
CA VAL A 189 7.99 -7.81 -15.57
C VAL A 189 6.58 -8.40 -15.49
N MET A 190 5.60 -7.55 -15.23
CA MET A 190 4.20 -7.96 -15.01
C MET A 190 3.29 -6.75 -15.15
N GLY A 191 2.03 -6.99 -15.50
CA GLY A 191 1.04 -5.92 -15.53
C GLY A 191 -0.31 -6.35 -16.04
N THR A 192 -1.20 -5.37 -16.18
CA THR A 192 -2.61 -5.57 -16.60
C THR A 192 -2.90 -5.04 -17.99
N LEU A 193 -2.03 -4.20 -18.57
CA LEU A 193 -2.20 -3.69 -19.92
C LEU A 193 -1.86 -4.76 -20.97
N LYS A 194 -2.70 -4.90 -21.98
CA LYS A 194 -2.52 -5.91 -23.05
C LYS A 194 -2.72 -5.29 -24.42
N PRO A 195 -1.72 -5.40 -25.32
CA PRO A 195 -0.37 -5.87 -25.05
C PRO A 195 0.41 -4.88 -24.16
N PRO A 196 1.36 -5.34 -23.34
CA PRO A 196 2.22 -4.45 -22.60
C PRO A 196 3.17 -3.70 -23.57
N PRO A 197 3.47 -2.42 -23.34
CA PRO A 197 4.51 -1.73 -24.08
C PRO A 197 5.87 -2.41 -23.90
N ALA A 198 6.60 -2.63 -24.99
CA ALA A 198 7.91 -3.29 -24.93
C ALA A 198 8.92 -2.50 -24.07
N SER A 199 8.79 -1.18 -24.04
CA SER A 199 9.56 -0.30 -23.18
C SER A 199 8.76 0.94 -22.83
N LEU A 200 8.98 1.44 -21.62
CA LEU A 200 8.54 2.77 -21.25
C LEU A 200 9.58 3.77 -21.74
N ALA A 201 9.43 4.24 -22.96
CA ALA A 201 10.07 5.49 -23.35
C ALA A 201 9.52 6.60 -22.43
N ASN A 202 10.30 7.65 -22.16
CA ASN A 202 9.86 8.82 -21.37
C ASN A 202 8.78 9.61 -22.14
N ARG A 203 7.68 8.95 -22.46
CA ARG A 203 6.54 9.50 -23.18
C ARG A 203 5.44 9.78 -22.18
N GLU A 204 4.94 10.98 -22.21
CA GLU A 204 3.78 11.39 -21.39
C GLU A 204 2.48 10.75 -21.90
N SER A 205 2.43 10.36 -23.17
CA SER A 205 1.29 9.68 -23.79
C SER A 205 1.72 8.47 -24.62
N LEU A 206 0.85 7.49 -24.69
CA LEU A 206 1.06 6.23 -25.42
C LEU A 206 -0.23 5.78 -26.08
N THR A 207 -0.17 5.38 -27.34
CA THR A 207 -1.30 4.79 -28.05
C THR A 207 -1.11 3.28 -28.11
N ILE A 208 -2.11 2.53 -27.62
CA ILE A 208 -2.14 1.07 -27.67
C ILE A 208 -3.45 0.64 -28.34
N GLY A 209 -3.34 0.00 -29.49
CA GLY A 209 -4.49 -0.25 -30.34
C GLY A 209 -5.15 1.05 -30.78
N HIS A 210 -6.42 1.24 -30.40
CA HIS A 210 -7.17 2.47 -30.67
C HIS A 210 -7.33 3.38 -29.45
N SER A 211 -6.67 3.07 -28.35
CA SER A 211 -6.78 3.81 -27.09
C SER A 211 -5.54 4.62 -26.83
N GLU A 212 -5.73 5.89 -26.47
CA GLU A 212 -4.68 6.78 -26.02
C GLU A 212 -4.65 6.81 -24.50
N TYR A 213 -3.45 6.73 -23.91
CA TYR A 213 -3.21 6.74 -22.49
C TYR A 213 -2.22 7.83 -22.11
N GLN A 214 -2.53 8.55 -21.04
CA GLN A 214 -1.54 9.34 -20.31
C GLN A 214 -0.77 8.39 -19.40
N THR A 215 0.55 8.42 -19.46
CA THR A 215 1.41 7.55 -18.63
C THR A 215 1.92 8.29 -17.41
N ALA A 216 1.67 7.77 -16.23
CA ALA A 216 2.34 8.16 -14.99
C ALA A 216 3.36 7.09 -14.60
N VAL A 217 4.56 7.50 -14.22
CA VAL A 217 5.65 6.56 -13.87
C VAL A 217 6.19 6.89 -12.48
N LEU A 218 6.00 5.95 -11.57
CA LEU A 218 6.60 5.95 -10.24
C LEU A 218 7.90 5.13 -10.27
N ASN A 219 9.00 5.72 -9.80
CA ASN A 219 10.25 5.00 -9.60
C ASN A 219 10.36 4.54 -8.15
N THR A 220 10.58 3.25 -7.96
CA THR A 220 10.70 2.61 -6.65
C THR A 220 11.90 1.66 -6.63
N THR A 221 12.05 0.88 -5.57
CA THR A 221 13.12 -0.09 -5.44
C THR A 221 12.67 -1.49 -5.84
N ALA A 222 13.53 -2.20 -6.59
CA ALA A 222 13.38 -3.59 -6.92
C ALA A 222 14.10 -4.49 -5.91
N PHE A 223 13.66 -5.73 -5.75
CA PHE A 223 14.38 -6.71 -4.96
C PHE A 223 15.49 -7.37 -5.80
N PRO A 224 16.67 -7.66 -5.25
CA PRO A 224 17.11 -7.31 -3.89
C PRO A 224 17.65 -5.89 -3.82
N ALA A 225 17.85 -5.25 -4.97
CA ALA A 225 18.33 -3.89 -5.15
C ALA A 225 18.05 -3.43 -6.59
N GLY A 226 18.13 -2.12 -6.83
CA GLY A 226 17.94 -1.51 -8.14
C GLY A 226 16.63 -0.73 -8.25
N THR A 227 16.30 -0.31 -9.47
CA THR A 227 15.12 0.51 -9.76
C THR A 227 14.02 -0.33 -10.38
N LEU A 228 12.82 -0.19 -9.84
CA LEU A 228 11.56 -0.64 -10.40
C LEU A 228 10.79 0.58 -10.89
N LYS A 229 10.24 0.49 -12.09
CA LYS A 229 9.29 1.48 -12.62
C LYS A 229 7.89 0.90 -12.53
N VAL A 230 6.98 1.62 -11.90
CA VAL A 230 5.54 1.34 -11.89
C VAL A 230 4.90 2.30 -12.87
N ALA A 231 4.32 1.79 -13.94
CA ALA A 231 3.65 2.59 -14.95
C ALA A 231 2.15 2.45 -14.82
N LEU A 232 1.47 3.57 -14.72
CA LEU A 232 0.01 3.67 -14.70
C LEU A 232 -0.45 4.24 -16.04
N PHE A 233 -1.44 3.62 -16.64
CA PHE A 233 -1.96 4.01 -17.96
C PHE A 233 -3.38 4.56 -17.79
N VAL A 234 -3.48 5.88 -17.67
CA VAL A 234 -4.75 6.57 -17.53
C VAL A 234 -5.33 6.81 -18.92
N PRO A 235 -6.49 6.24 -19.25
CA PRO A 235 -7.11 6.50 -20.56
C PRO A 235 -7.34 7.99 -20.73
N THR A 236 -6.93 8.53 -21.86
CA THR A 236 -7.24 9.92 -22.23
C THR A 236 -8.75 9.99 -22.44
N PRO A 237 -9.49 10.74 -21.64
CA PRO A 237 -10.94 10.81 -21.81
C PRO A 237 -11.22 11.41 -23.18
N ALA A 238 -12.00 10.73 -23.98
CA ALA A 238 -12.66 11.35 -25.10
C ALA A 238 -13.30 12.65 -24.57
N SER A 239 -13.10 13.76 -25.22
CA SER A 239 -13.28 15.17 -24.86
C SER A 239 -14.61 15.59 -24.19
N THR A 240 -15.26 14.74 -23.44
CA THR A 240 -16.62 14.87 -22.91
C THR A 240 -16.70 15.42 -21.49
N LEU A 241 -15.56 15.55 -20.79
CA LEU A 241 -15.61 16.25 -19.51
C LEU A 241 -15.61 17.76 -19.78
N PRO A 242 -16.64 18.50 -19.34
CA PRO A 242 -16.62 19.94 -19.46
C PRO A 242 -15.36 20.49 -18.79
N PRO A 243 -14.82 21.64 -19.24
CA PRO A 243 -13.66 22.28 -18.63
C PRO A 243 -14.02 22.71 -17.22
N SER A 244 -14.01 21.75 -16.34
CA SER A 244 -14.24 21.95 -14.91
C SER A 244 -12.92 22.41 -14.29
N SER A 245 -13.01 23.16 -13.20
CA SER A 245 -11.83 23.60 -12.46
C SER A 245 -10.96 22.41 -12.04
N CYS A 246 -9.66 22.55 -11.88
CA CYS A 246 -8.77 21.51 -11.37
C CYS A 246 -9.32 20.80 -10.13
N ALA A 247 -9.97 21.56 -9.26
CA ALA A 247 -10.58 21.03 -8.05
C ALA A 247 -11.65 19.98 -8.36
N SER A 248 -12.52 20.18 -9.37
CA SER A 248 -13.57 19.21 -9.70
C SER A 248 -13.02 17.96 -10.39
N VAL A 249 -12.00 18.07 -11.25
CA VAL A 249 -11.34 16.91 -11.86
C VAL A 249 -10.67 16.07 -10.80
N ARG A 250 -9.91 16.69 -9.89
CA ARG A 250 -9.27 16.00 -8.78
C ARG A 250 -10.27 15.37 -7.82
N GLN A 251 -11.35 16.07 -7.53
CA GLN A 251 -12.45 15.55 -6.72
C GLN A 251 -13.07 14.32 -7.37
N ALA A 252 -13.28 14.34 -8.69
CA ALA A 252 -13.79 13.20 -9.43
C ALA A 252 -12.82 12.01 -9.39
N ALA A 253 -11.50 12.24 -9.55
CA ALA A 253 -10.49 11.19 -9.46
C ALA A 253 -10.47 10.55 -8.06
N TRP A 254 -10.45 11.35 -6.99
CA TRP A 254 -10.54 10.80 -5.63
C TRP A 254 -11.87 10.11 -5.35
N SER A 255 -12.97 10.60 -5.93
CA SER A 255 -14.26 9.93 -5.83
C SER A 255 -14.20 8.54 -6.48
N ASN A 256 -13.57 8.42 -7.65
CA ASN A 256 -13.39 7.16 -8.33
C ASN A 256 -12.61 6.15 -7.48
N VAL A 257 -11.46 6.55 -6.93
CA VAL A 257 -10.66 5.73 -5.99
C VAL A 257 -11.51 5.29 -4.79
N ALA A 258 -12.23 6.23 -4.18
CA ALA A 258 -13.09 5.93 -3.03
C ALA A 258 -14.20 4.94 -3.36
N HIS A 259 -14.82 5.04 -4.55
CA HIS A 259 -15.84 4.10 -5.02
C HIS A 259 -15.25 2.70 -5.28
N HIS A 260 -14.06 2.61 -5.89
CA HIS A 260 -13.37 1.33 -6.09
C HIS A 260 -13.03 0.64 -4.77
N ILE A 261 -12.63 1.40 -3.75
CA ILE A 261 -12.39 0.87 -2.41
C ILE A 261 -13.72 0.46 -1.77
N ALA A 262 -14.75 1.32 -1.83
CA ALA A 262 -16.06 1.06 -1.22
C ALA A 262 -16.75 -0.20 -1.77
N ALA A 263 -16.63 -0.47 -3.07
CA ALA A 263 -17.22 -1.64 -3.71
C ALA A 263 -16.74 -2.99 -3.12
N ARG A 264 -15.68 -2.97 -2.31
CA ARG A 264 -15.11 -4.18 -1.66
C ARG A 264 -15.52 -4.36 -0.23
N PHE A 265 -15.91 -3.27 0.41
CA PHE A 265 -16.44 -3.31 1.76
C PHE A 265 -17.95 -3.45 1.64
N THR A 266 -18.41 -4.71 1.51
CA THR A 266 -19.85 -5.01 1.56
C THR A 266 -20.43 -4.37 2.83
N PRO A 267 -21.67 -3.94 2.79
CA PRO A 267 -22.29 -2.98 3.70
C PRO A 267 -22.58 -3.50 5.12
N LEU A 268 -21.62 -4.07 5.79
CA LEU A 268 -21.75 -4.37 7.20
C LEU A 268 -21.26 -3.18 8.02
N SER A 269 -22.10 -2.64 8.85
CA SER A 269 -21.82 -1.49 9.73
C SER A 269 -20.51 -1.63 10.53
N SER A 270 -20.14 -2.87 10.89
CA SER A 270 -18.87 -3.19 11.57
C SER A 270 -17.60 -2.90 10.73
N ARG A 271 -17.73 -2.75 9.42
CA ARG A 271 -16.59 -2.54 8.50
C ARG A 271 -16.36 -1.07 8.12
N TYR A 272 -17.21 -0.15 8.55
CA TYR A 272 -17.00 1.28 8.25
C TYR A 272 -15.68 1.82 8.80
N ASN A 273 -15.22 1.33 9.94
CA ASN A 273 -13.93 1.75 10.49
C ASN A 273 -12.78 1.26 9.61
N SER A 274 -12.76 0.01 9.20
CA SER A 274 -11.73 -0.54 8.32
C SER A 274 -11.70 0.16 6.96
N PHE A 275 -12.87 0.43 6.37
CA PHE A 275 -12.98 1.22 5.15
C PHE A 275 -12.42 2.63 5.34
N ARG A 276 -12.83 3.31 6.40
CA ARG A 276 -12.34 4.64 6.74
C ARG A 276 -10.82 4.66 6.86
N ASP A 277 -10.27 3.73 7.63
CA ASP A 277 -8.85 3.69 7.90
C ASP A 277 -8.04 3.41 6.63
N LEU A 278 -8.50 2.48 5.80
CA LEU A 278 -7.89 2.18 4.52
C LEU A 278 -7.91 3.40 3.58
N LEU A 279 -9.07 4.03 3.41
CA LEU A 279 -9.19 5.19 2.51
C LEU A 279 -8.40 6.40 3.04
N GLN A 280 -8.38 6.64 4.35
CA GLN A 280 -7.54 7.68 4.95
C GLN A 280 -6.05 7.42 4.71
N TRP A 281 -5.63 6.19 4.90
CA TRP A 281 -4.24 5.80 4.69
C TRP A 281 -3.83 6.00 3.22
N ILE A 282 -4.61 5.48 2.26
CA ILE A 282 -4.29 5.57 0.82
C ILE A 282 -4.33 7.00 0.31
N SER A 283 -5.30 7.79 0.74
CA SER A 283 -5.54 9.12 0.18
C SER A 283 -4.83 10.25 0.93
N GLY A 284 -4.45 10.04 2.18
CA GLY A 284 -4.06 11.12 3.08
C GLY A 284 -5.19 12.08 3.44
N GLY A 285 -6.44 11.74 3.06
CA GLY A 285 -7.65 12.50 3.37
C GLY A 285 -8.30 12.09 4.69
N TRP A 286 -9.53 12.53 4.91
CA TRP A 286 -10.32 12.18 6.09
C TRP A 286 -11.64 11.56 5.68
N VAL A 287 -12.06 10.52 6.37
CA VAL A 287 -13.31 9.80 6.07
C VAL A 287 -14.22 9.79 7.28
N PHE A 288 -15.48 10.13 7.06
CA PHE A 288 -16.53 10.12 8.06
C PHE A 288 -17.75 9.40 7.52
N VAL A 289 -18.42 8.64 8.35
CA VAL A 289 -19.67 7.97 7.99
C VAL A 289 -20.77 8.48 8.92
N ARG A 290 -21.88 8.93 8.36
CA ARG A 290 -23.04 9.46 9.08
C ARG A 290 -24.34 8.87 8.57
N SER A 291 -25.33 8.79 9.46
CA SER A 291 -26.72 8.53 9.15
C SER A 291 -27.53 9.69 9.73
N GLY A 292 -27.98 10.60 8.88
CA GLY A 292 -28.57 11.86 9.36
C GLY A 292 -27.56 12.65 10.20
N SER A 293 -27.93 12.98 11.43
CA SER A 293 -27.04 13.61 12.42
C SER A 293 -26.15 12.64 13.17
N ALA A 294 -26.48 11.34 13.17
CA ALA A 294 -25.75 10.32 13.88
C ALA A 294 -24.39 10.03 13.22
N ARG A 295 -23.35 9.94 14.04
CA ARG A 295 -22.00 9.55 13.60
C ARG A 295 -21.88 8.03 13.72
N LEU A 296 -21.54 7.40 12.60
CA LEU A 296 -21.30 5.95 12.54
C LEU A 296 -19.81 5.62 12.60
N ALA A 297 -18.96 6.43 11.95
CA ALA A 297 -17.51 6.26 11.99
C ALA A 297 -16.78 7.58 11.76
N GLY A 298 -15.59 7.72 12.35
CA GLY A 298 -14.71 8.87 12.23
C GLY A 298 -15.17 10.11 12.98
N ALA A 299 -14.22 10.97 13.35
CA ALA A 299 -14.49 12.29 13.93
C ALA A 299 -14.29 13.35 12.84
N GLY A 300 -15.27 14.22 12.64
CA GLY A 300 -15.24 15.23 11.60
C GLY A 300 -15.92 16.55 12.02
N PRO A 301 -15.90 17.55 11.15
CA PRO A 301 -16.55 18.82 11.41
C PRO A 301 -18.04 18.62 11.70
N ALA A 302 -18.58 19.42 12.61
CA ALA A 302 -20.00 19.33 12.99
C ALA A 302 -20.92 19.53 11.77
N ARG A 303 -20.54 20.46 10.91
CA ARG A 303 -21.23 20.72 9.64
C ARG A 303 -20.31 20.40 8.48
N ILE A 304 -20.77 19.55 7.59
CA ILE A 304 -20.05 19.17 6.37
C ILE A 304 -21.02 19.24 5.19
N PRO A 305 -20.71 20.00 4.13
CA PRO A 305 -21.55 20.05 2.95
C PRO A 305 -21.49 18.70 2.21
N ARG A 306 -22.49 18.43 1.36
CA ARG A 306 -22.47 17.23 0.52
C ARG A 306 -21.46 17.33 -0.61
N GLN A 307 -21.13 18.55 -1.06
CA GLN A 307 -20.18 18.85 -2.12
C GLN A 307 -19.51 20.21 -1.82
N GLY A 308 -18.40 20.50 -2.52
CA GLY A 308 -17.67 21.75 -2.40
C GLY A 308 -16.44 21.62 -1.51
N THR A 309 -16.20 22.58 -0.64
CA THR A 309 -15.02 22.59 0.23
C THR A 309 -15.40 22.79 1.69
N VAL A 310 -14.54 22.35 2.59
CA VAL A 310 -14.68 22.58 4.03
C VAL A 310 -13.32 22.86 4.66
N LYS A 311 -13.27 23.76 5.63
CA LYS A 311 -12.09 23.94 6.48
C LYS A 311 -12.13 22.92 7.61
N TYR A 312 -11.07 22.13 7.72
CA TYR A 312 -10.93 21.15 8.79
C TYR A 312 -9.45 21.03 9.19
N ARG A 313 -9.16 21.10 10.50
CA ARG A 313 -7.80 21.05 11.05
C ARG A 313 -6.84 22.05 10.36
N GLY A 314 -7.30 23.29 10.17
CA GLY A 314 -6.48 24.37 9.60
C GLY A 314 -6.27 24.33 8.08
N ARG A 315 -6.81 23.33 7.39
CA ARG A 315 -6.67 23.16 5.92
C ARG A 315 -8.03 23.19 5.24
N THR A 316 -8.02 23.54 3.95
CA THR A 316 -9.20 23.46 3.09
C THR A 316 -9.17 22.13 2.34
N TRP A 317 -10.29 21.41 2.38
CA TRP A 317 -10.46 20.09 1.78
C TRP A 317 -11.60 20.13 0.77
N ALA A 318 -11.46 19.43 -0.33
CA ALA A 318 -12.57 19.12 -1.23
C ALA A 318 -13.45 18.04 -0.59
N VAL A 319 -14.77 18.22 -0.65
CA VAL A 319 -15.73 17.27 -0.08
C VAL A 319 -16.29 16.39 -1.19
N VAL A 320 -16.12 15.11 -1.04
CA VAL A 320 -16.79 14.07 -1.83
C VAL A 320 -17.74 13.33 -0.90
N SER A 321 -18.99 13.15 -1.30
CA SER A 321 -19.91 12.34 -0.51
C SER A 321 -20.82 11.49 -1.38
N TRP A 322 -21.13 10.30 -0.92
CA TRP A 322 -22.07 9.39 -1.55
C TRP A 322 -22.84 8.57 -0.52
N GLU A 323 -23.98 8.09 -0.91
CA GLU A 323 -24.79 7.20 -0.09
C GLU A 323 -24.26 5.78 -0.26
N ALA A 324 -23.77 5.20 0.84
CA ALA A 324 -23.17 3.87 0.82
C ALA A 324 -24.24 2.79 0.97
N ILE A 325 -25.07 2.94 2.02
CA ILE A 325 -26.24 2.11 2.30
C ILE A 325 -27.24 3.01 2.99
N PRO A 326 -28.41 3.24 2.43
CA PRO A 326 -29.40 4.08 3.10
C PRO A 326 -29.66 3.63 4.53
N PRO A 327 -29.68 4.55 5.51
CA PRO A 327 -29.48 5.99 5.36
C PRO A 327 -28.04 6.47 5.56
N ALA A 328 -27.04 5.57 5.51
CA ALA A 328 -25.62 5.92 5.76
C ALA A 328 -24.98 6.63 4.56
N ARG A 329 -24.35 7.78 4.83
CA ARG A 329 -23.58 8.57 3.86
C ARG A 329 -22.11 8.62 4.27
N ILE A 330 -21.24 8.35 3.32
CA ILE A 330 -19.81 8.52 3.46
C ILE A 330 -19.44 9.93 3.03
N PHE A 331 -18.62 10.60 3.82
CA PHE A 331 -18.00 11.88 3.51
C PHE A 331 -16.50 11.68 3.46
N PHE A 332 -15.90 12.05 2.36
CA PHE A 332 -14.47 12.00 2.16
C PHE A 332 -13.94 13.42 1.93
N LEU A 333 -13.00 13.85 2.77
CA LEU A 333 -12.27 15.08 2.59
C LEU A 333 -11.01 14.79 1.79
N ALA A 334 -11.08 15.04 0.49
CA ALA A 334 -9.99 14.80 -0.43
C ALA A 334 -8.92 15.89 -0.31
N PRO A 335 -7.63 15.57 -0.40
CA PRO A 335 -6.57 16.57 -0.47
C PRO A 335 -6.75 17.46 -1.72
N THR A 336 -6.61 18.74 -1.54
CA THR A 336 -6.70 19.73 -2.64
C THR A 336 -5.41 19.83 -3.45
N VAL A 337 -4.30 19.37 -2.86
CA VAL A 337 -2.98 19.32 -3.48
C VAL A 337 -2.41 17.90 -3.33
N PRO A 338 -1.75 17.33 -4.34
CA PRO A 338 -1.07 16.03 -4.21
C PRO A 338 0.00 16.09 -3.12
N GLY A 339 0.01 15.12 -2.20
CA GLY A 339 1.10 14.96 -1.24
C GLY A 339 1.13 15.94 -0.07
N SER A 340 0.07 16.74 0.15
CA SER A 340 -0.03 17.65 1.31
C SER A 340 -0.53 16.96 2.57
#